data_69d1205da28beb0bc37aa0ec1694ff0e
#
_entry.id   69d1205da28beb0bc37aa0ec1694ff0e
#
_cell.length_a   1.000
_cell.length_b   1.000
_cell.length_c   1.000
_cell.angle_alpha   90.00
_cell.angle_beta   90.00
_cell.angle_gamma   90.00
#
_symmetry.space_group_name_H-M   'P 1'
#
loop_
_entity.id
_entity.type
_entity.pdbx_description
1 polymer ?
#
loop_
_entity_poly.entity_id
_entity_poly.type
_entity_poly.pdbx_seq_one_letter_code
_entity_poly.pdbx_strand_id
1 'polypeptide(L)'
;MEQLNLEAIGLTTGESKVYLALLKLGISTIGKIIKEAQVSNSKIYDILDRLNKKGLIGISLKNNVRNFEAKNPSVINEMISNKEESLKKIKADSNRLQEMYKYAEPLQEAEILQGNKGIKTFTDMMLSKLNKGDTFYILGAPKESTEELGAYFQEWHQERAKKGVYCKILFNEDSKERGELRKKTKLTEVRYLPGHIKTPALVDIGKDYVATLIFGERPLCIVVKNKKVYESYLNYFDLLWKIAKK
;
A
#
# COMPACT_ATOMS: atom_id res chain seq x y z
N MET A 1 -24.26 24.65 0.46
CA MET A 1 -23.08 25.10 1.26
C MET A 1 -22.04 24.01 1.15
N GLU A 2 -20.85 24.33 0.67
CA GLU A 2 -19.73 23.41 0.71
C GLU A 2 -19.51 22.90 2.13
N GLN A 3 -19.34 21.61 2.26
CA GLN A 3 -19.13 20.94 3.55
C GLN A 3 -17.72 21.27 4.06
N LEU A 4 -17.63 22.16 5.05
CA LEU A 4 -16.35 22.53 5.65
C LEU A 4 -15.72 21.32 6.35
N ASN A 5 -14.54 20.89 5.89
CA ASN A 5 -13.84 19.72 6.41
C ASN A 5 -13.00 20.06 7.66
N LEU A 6 -13.68 20.31 8.80
CA LEU A 6 -13.00 20.59 10.07
C LEU A 6 -12.47 19.31 10.75
N GLU A 7 -12.85 18.14 10.27
CA GLU A 7 -12.32 16.85 10.75
C GLU A 7 -10.82 16.71 10.41
N ALA A 8 -10.41 17.26 9.28
CA ALA A 8 -9.00 17.27 8.89
C ALA A 8 -8.08 17.94 9.92
N ILE A 9 -8.57 18.90 10.70
CA ILE A 9 -7.81 19.56 11.76
C ILE A 9 -8.02 18.96 13.15
N GLY A 10 -8.76 17.84 13.25
CA GLY A 10 -8.93 17.06 14.48
C GLY A 10 -10.21 17.37 15.26
N LEU A 11 -11.23 17.95 14.62
CA LEU A 11 -12.56 18.01 15.19
C LEU A 11 -13.33 16.74 14.86
N THR A 12 -14.18 16.29 15.76
CA THR A 12 -15.17 15.27 15.44
C THR A 12 -16.36 15.88 14.70
N THR A 13 -17.14 15.06 14.01
CA THR A 13 -18.37 15.53 13.33
C THR A 13 -19.30 16.29 14.28
N GLY A 14 -19.43 15.85 15.55
CA GLY A 14 -20.23 16.54 16.56
C GLY A 14 -19.65 17.90 16.94
N GLU A 15 -18.35 17.99 17.13
CA GLU A 15 -17.64 19.25 17.42
C GLU A 15 -17.77 20.24 16.27
N SER A 16 -17.61 19.78 15.04
CA SER A 16 -17.81 20.60 13.83
C SER A 16 -19.21 21.18 13.75
N LYS A 17 -20.24 20.35 13.97
CA LYS A 17 -21.64 20.80 13.97
C LYS A 17 -21.91 21.85 15.03
N VAL A 18 -21.43 21.65 16.26
CA VAL A 18 -21.65 22.58 17.39
C VAL A 18 -20.89 23.89 17.17
N TYR A 19 -19.66 23.84 16.69
CA TYR A 19 -18.88 25.03 16.39
C TYR A 19 -19.53 25.87 15.27
N LEU A 20 -19.96 25.25 14.18
CA LEU A 20 -20.66 25.94 13.08
C LEU A 20 -22.02 26.50 13.53
N ALA A 21 -22.74 25.81 14.41
CA ALA A 21 -23.97 26.33 15.00
C ALA A 21 -23.70 27.57 15.84
N LEU A 22 -22.63 27.58 16.64
CA LEU A 22 -22.25 28.78 17.44
C LEU A 22 -21.79 29.93 16.58
N LEU A 23 -21.12 29.70 15.45
CA LEU A 23 -20.77 30.76 14.50
C LEU A 23 -22.02 31.44 13.91
N LYS A 24 -23.10 30.69 13.68
CA LYS A 24 -24.37 31.21 13.17
C LYS A 24 -25.19 31.93 14.26
N LEU A 25 -25.25 31.34 15.45
CA LEU A 25 -26.12 31.80 16.52
C LEU A 25 -25.52 32.97 17.33
N GLY A 26 -24.18 33.11 17.29
CA GLY A 26 -23.49 33.96 18.26
C GLY A 26 -23.60 33.43 19.69
N ILE A 27 -23.62 34.30 20.68
CA ILE A 27 -23.74 33.91 22.10
C ILE A 27 -25.09 33.20 22.33
N SER A 28 -25.02 31.98 22.80
CA SER A 28 -26.23 31.12 22.90
C SER A 28 -26.19 30.16 24.06
N THR A 29 -27.37 29.77 24.52
CA THR A 29 -27.58 28.71 25.54
C THR A 29 -27.60 27.34 24.93
N ILE A 30 -27.38 26.33 25.76
CA ILE A 30 -27.33 24.90 25.34
C ILE A 30 -28.53 24.48 24.50
N GLY A 31 -29.75 24.83 24.89
CA GLY A 31 -30.97 24.43 24.17
C GLY A 31 -31.01 24.92 22.73
N LYS A 32 -30.57 26.17 22.48
CA LYS A 32 -30.49 26.71 21.11
C LYS A 32 -29.41 26.02 20.29
N ILE A 33 -28.26 25.71 20.92
CA ILE A 33 -27.15 25.02 20.26
C ILE A 33 -27.55 23.60 19.83
N ILE A 34 -28.21 22.83 20.71
CA ILE A 34 -28.69 21.47 20.42
C ILE A 34 -29.63 21.48 19.21
N LYS A 35 -30.56 22.42 19.18
CA LYS A 35 -31.54 22.54 18.09
C LYS A 35 -30.87 22.87 16.76
N GLU A 36 -29.91 23.79 16.75
CA GLU A 36 -29.20 24.22 15.52
C GLU A 36 -28.19 23.16 15.06
N ALA A 37 -27.41 22.60 15.98
CA ALA A 37 -26.37 21.61 15.66
C ALA A 37 -26.91 20.18 15.42
N GLN A 38 -28.16 19.92 15.78
CA GLN A 38 -28.80 18.59 15.70
C GLN A 38 -27.98 17.50 16.41
N VAL A 39 -27.51 17.79 17.61
CA VAL A 39 -26.79 16.85 18.47
C VAL A 39 -27.67 16.44 19.66
N SER A 40 -27.36 15.28 20.25
CA SER A 40 -28.15 14.77 21.40
C SER A 40 -27.83 15.55 22.69
N ASN A 41 -28.82 15.68 23.58
CA ASN A 41 -28.67 16.27 24.90
C ASN A 41 -27.59 15.60 25.74
N SER A 42 -27.41 14.28 25.61
CA SER A 42 -26.43 13.51 26.37
C SER A 42 -24.98 13.80 25.97
N LYS A 43 -24.73 14.26 24.72
CA LYS A 43 -23.38 14.47 24.18
C LYS A 43 -22.94 15.94 24.19
N ILE A 44 -23.87 16.89 24.34
CA ILE A 44 -23.56 18.31 24.14
C ILE A 44 -22.52 18.84 25.14
N TYR A 45 -22.60 18.43 26.40
CA TYR A 45 -21.68 18.89 27.43
C TYR A 45 -20.24 18.45 27.15
N ASP A 46 -20.05 17.20 26.76
CA ASP A 46 -18.73 16.67 26.39
C ASP A 46 -18.18 17.35 25.13
N ILE A 47 -19.04 17.67 24.16
CA ILE A 47 -18.66 18.39 22.94
C ILE A 47 -18.19 19.81 23.29
N LEU A 48 -18.99 20.54 24.09
CA LEU A 48 -18.65 21.90 24.51
C LEU A 48 -17.37 21.94 25.36
N ASP A 49 -17.17 20.96 26.25
CA ASP A 49 -15.92 20.87 27.03
C ASP A 49 -14.71 20.67 26.11
N ARG A 50 -14.79 19.75 25.14
CA ARG A 50 -13.71 19.53 24.16
C ARG A 50 -13.44 20.75 23.27
N LEU A 51 -14.48 21.44 22.80
CA LEU A 51 -14.33 22.65 22.01
C LEU A 51 -13.69 23.78 22.83
N ASN A 52 -14.05 23.88 24.13
CA ASN A 52 -13.43 24.85 25.03
C ASN A 52 -11.95 24.50 25.28
N LYS A 53 -11.60 23.24 25.52
CA LYS A 53 -10.20 22.78 25.65
C LYS A 53 -9.38 23.03 24.39
N LYS A 54 -9.99 22.93 23.21
CA LYS A 54 -9.37 23.28 21.93
C LYS A 54 -9.30 24.79 21.67
N GLY A 55 -9.82 25.62 22.57
CA GLY A 55 -9.81 27.06 22.43
C GLY A 55 -10.76 27.63 21.37
N LEU A 56 -11.69 26.84 20.85
CA LEU A 56 -12.61 27.20 19.76
C LEU A 56 -13.84 27.94 20.26
N ILE A 57 -14.20 27.80 21.53
CA ILE A 57 -15.36 28.49 22.13
C ILE A 57 -14.99 29.19 23.43
N GLY A 58 -15.78 30.20 23.77
CA GLY A 58 -15.79 30.87 25.06
C GLY A 58 -17.02 30.47 25.86
N ILE A 59 -16.91 30.53 27.20
CA ILE A 59 -18.00 30.28 28.12
C ILE A 59 -18.19 31.54 28.97
N SER A 60 -19.41 32.05 29.05
CA SER A 60 -19.77 33.18 29.89
C SER A 60 -21.01 32.85 30.76
N LEU A 61 -21.11 33.51 31.90
CA LEU A 61 -22.28 33.38 32.78
C LEU A 61 -23.09 34.66 32.70
N LYS A 62 -24.35 34.60 32.27
CA LYS A 62 -25.28 35.71 32.21
C LYS A 62 -26.58 35.32 32.88
N ASN A 63 -27.00 36.09 33.87
CA ASN A 63 -28.20 35.79 34.67
C ASN A 63 -28.22 34.34 35.22
N ASN A 64 -27.12 33.89 35.76
CA ASN A 64 -26.94 32.52 36.26
C ASN A 64 -27.09 31.39 35.21
N VAL A 65 -27.11 31.72 33.91
CA VAL A 65 -27.20 30.78 32.80
C VAL A 65 -25.87 30.78 32.03
N ARG A 66 -25.32 29.56 31.80
CA ARG A 66 -24.14 29.42 30.96
C ARG A 66 -24.48 29.73 29.51
N ASN A 67 -23.71 30.62 28.94
CA ASN A 67 -23.76 30.96 27.52
C ASN A 67 -22.42 30.57 26.87
N PHE A 68 -22.48 30.18 25.64
CA PHE A 68 -21.38 29.70 24.81
C PHE A 68 -21.31 30.57 23.56
N GLU A 69 -20.10 30.88 23.14
CA GLU A 69 -19.83 31.61 21.90
C GLU A 69 -18.66 31.02 21.12
N ALA A 70 -18.71 31.01 19.80
CA ALA A 70 -17.57 30.66 18.98
C ALA A 70 -16.52 31.75 19.08
N LYS A 71 -15.25 31.39 19.32
CA LYS A 71 -14.12 32.30 19.17
C LYS A 71 -13.83 32.55 17.69
N ASN A 72 -13.05 33.63 17.44
CA ASN A 72 -12.67 33.97 16.07
C ASN A 72 -12.05 32.77 15.34
N PRO A 73 -12.49 32.44 14.10
CA PRO A 73 -11.95 31.36 13.33
C PRO A 73 -10.44 31.40 13.06
N SER A 74 -9.77 32.54 13.30
CA SER A 74 -8.30 32.66 13.24
C SER A 74 -7.57 31.62 14.12
N VAL A 75 -8.20 31.14 15.20
CA VAL A 75 -7.69 30.04 16.05
C VAL A 75 -7.48 28.76 15.23
N ILE A 76 -8.25 28.55 14.18
CA ILE A 76 -8.11 27.41 13.28
C ILE A 76 -6.75 27.44 12.55
N ASN A 77 -6.26 28.64 12.20
CA ASN A 77 -4.96 28.77 11.54
C ASN A 77 -3.81 28.32 12.47
N GLU A 78 -3.92 28.57 13.76
CA GLU A 78 -2.96 28.07 14.76
C GLU A 78 -3.02 26.54 14.86
N MET A 79 -4.22 25.96 14.86
CA MET A 79 -4.39 24.50 14.84
C MET A 79 -3.79 23.85 13.57
N ILE A 80 -3.95 24.51 12.42
CA ILE A 80 -3.34 24.05 11.14
C ILE A 80 -1.82 24.08 11.26
N SER A 81 -1.23 25.19 11.69
CA SER A 81 0.22 25.35 11.84
C SER A 81 0.82 24.29 12.79
N ASN A 82 0.18 24.05 13.93
CA ASN A 82 0.59 23.03 14.89
C ASN A 82 0.54 21.61 14.28
N LYS A 83 -0.46 21.34 13.45
CA LYS A 83 -0.58 20.05 12.76
C LYS A 83 0.47 19.87 11.67
N GLU A 84 0.76 20.92 10.92
CA GLU A 84 1.83 20.92 9.91
C GLU A 84 3.20 20.67 10.55
N GLU A 85 3.48 21.30 11.68
CA GLU A 85 4.72 21.06 12.42
C GLU A 85 4.81 19.60 12.92
N SER A 86 3.71 19.08 13.47
CA SER A 86 3.63 17.69 13.90
C SER A 86 3.87 16.72 12.74
N LEU A 87 3.30 16.98 11.56
CA LEU A 87 3.50 16.18 10.36
C LEU A 87 4.96 16.23 9.87
N LYS A 88 5.63 17.38 9.96
CA LYS A 88 7.06 17.51 9.64
C LYS A 88 7.91 16.63 10.57
N LYS A 89 7.61 16.64 11.88
CA LYS A 89 8.30 15.78 12.87
C LYS A 89 8.08 14.30 12.55
N ILE A 90 6.83 13.87 12.32
CA ILE A 90 6.50 12.48 11.96
C ILE A 90 7.21 12.05 10.68
N LYS A 91 7.33 12.96 9.68
CA LYS A 91 8.05 12.66 8.44
C LYS A 91 9.55 12.45 8.68
N ALA A 92 10.16 13.24 9.55
CA ALA A 92 11.56 13.06 9.95
C ALA A 92 11.76 11.74 10.71
N ASP A 93 10.86 11.42 11.64
CA ASP A 93 10.89 10.15 12.39
C ASP A 93 10.69 8.95 11.46
N SER A 94 9.81 9.04 10.48
CA SER A 94 9.60 7.99 9.45
C SER A 94 10.89 7.70 8.68
N ASN A 95 11.63 8.73 8.28
CA ASN A 95 12.93 8.56 7.61
C ASN A 95 13.94 7.87 8.54
N ARG A 96 13.98 8.27 9.81
CA ARG A 96 14.84 7.64 10.82
C ARG A 96 14.49 6.17 11.06
N LEU A 97 13.19 5.85 11.12
CA LEU A 97 12.72 4.46 11.22
C LEU A 97 13.13 3.63 9.99
N GLN A 98 13.08 4.21 8.78
CA GLN A 98 13.56 3.54 7.57
C GLN A 98 15.07 3.26 7.62
N GLU A 99 15.86 4.21 8.16
CA GLU A 99 17.30 3.97 8.35
C GLU A 99 17.55 2.87 9.39
N MET A 100 16.87 2.92 10.54
CA MET A 100 16.97 1.87 11.55
C MET A 100 16.57 0.50 10.99
N TYR A 101 15.53 0.44 10.15
CA TYR A 101 15.11 -0.79 9.49
C TYR A 101 16.19 -1.34 8.53
N LYS A 102 16.90 -0.47 7.81
CA LYS A 102 18.04 -0.88 6.96
C LYS A 102 19.19 -1.50 7.75
N TYR A 103 19.46 -0.97 8.96
CA TYR A 103 20.49 -1.53 9.86
C TYR A 103 20.03 -2.79 10.58
N ALA A 104 18.74 -2.96 10.76
CA ALA A 104 18.11 -4.15 11.32
C ALA A 104 17.79 -5.17 10.22
N GLU A 105 18.61 -5.24 9.12
CA GLU A 105 18.39 -6.25 8.09
C GLU A 105 18.11 -7.59 8.79
N PRO A 106 16.89 -8.13 8.68
CA PRO A 106 16.62 -9.42 9.29
C PRO A 106 17.53 -10.43 8.62
N LEU A 107 18.24 -11.21 9.41
CA LEU A 107 18.98 -12.42 9.01
C LEU A 107 18.04 -13.49 8.37
N GLN A 108 16.88 -13.10 7.89
CA GLN A 108 15.94 -14.00 7.24
C GLN A 108 16.40 -14.23 5.81
N GLU A 109 17.12 -15.33 5.62
CA GLU A 109 17.41 -15.87 4.32
C GLU A 109 16.16 -16.42 3.61
N ALA A 110 15.02 -16.57 4.32
CA ALA A 110 13.76 -17.06 3.77
C ALA A 110 12.54 -16.37 4.39
N GLU A 111 11.56 -16.07 3.55
CA GLU A 111 10.29 -15.44 3.92
C GLU A 111 9.12 -16.16 3.24
N ILE A 112 7.98 -16.28 3.94
CA ILE A 112 6.74 -16.82 3.39
C ILE A 112 5.69 -15.72 3.34
N LEU A 113 5.26 -15.36 2.12
CA LEU A 113 4.23 -14.37 1.87
C LEU A 113 2.94 -15.07 1.43
N GLN A 114 1.82 -14.78 2.11
CA GLN A 114 0.56 -15.47 1.88
C GLN A 114 -0.39 -14.69 0.96
N GLY A 115 -1.15 -15.44 0.18
CA GLY A 115 -2.19 -14.93 -0.70
C GLY A 115 -1.67 -14.15 -1.91
N ASN A 116 -2.59 -13.75 -2.77
CA ASN A 116 -2.27 -12.94 -3.96
C ASN A 116 -1.60 -11.61 -3.62
N LYS A 117 -1.90 -11.04 -2.44
CA LYS A 117 -1.22 -9.84 -1.95
C LYS A 117 0.27 -10.12 -1.69
N GLY A 118 0.59 -11.27 -1.10
CA GLY A 118 1.98 -11.68 -0.86
C GLY A 118 2.77 -11.85 -2.16
N ILE A 119 2.18 -12.48 -3.17
CA ILE A 119 2.78 -12.63 -4.50
C ILE A 119 3.05 -11.24 -5.11
N LYS A 120 2.08 -10.33 -5.10
CA LYS A 120 2.26 -8.96 -5.60
C LYS A 120 3.36 -8.21 -4.84
N THR A 121 3.39 -8.32 -3.51
CA THR A 121 4.42 -7.68 -2.68
C THR A 121 5.83 -8.12 -3.10
N PHE A 122 6.04 -9.42 -3.30
CA PHE A 122 7.33 -9.93 -3.77
C PHE A 122 7.67 -9.42 -5.18
N THR A 123 6.76 -9.54 -6.14
CA THR A 123 7.04 -9.17 -7.53
C THR A 123 7.26 -7.66 -7.69
N ASP A 124 6.54 -6.80 -6.95
CA ASP A 124 6.76 -5.35 -6.92
C ASP A 124 8.10 -5.01 -6.28
N MET A 125 8.46 -5.69 -5.18
CA MET A 125 9.77 -5.56 -4.56
C MET A 125 10.88 -5.93 -5.56
N MET A 126 10.74 -7.05 -6.30
CA MET A 126 11.71 -7.44 -7.32
C MET A 126 11.82 -6.38 -8.42
N LEU A 127 10.70 -5.87 -8.94
CA LEU A 127 10.71 -4.82 -9.95
C LEU A 127 11.45 -3.56 -9.45
N SER A 128 11.32 -3.21 -8.18
CA SER A 128 12.02 -2.07 -7.59
C SER A 128 13.55 -2.26 -7.57
N LYS A 129 14.02 -3.48 -7.28
CA LYS A 129 15.45 -3.84 -7.17
C LYS A 129 16.15 -4.07 -8.52
N LEU A 130 15.42 -4.45 -9.55
CA LEU A 130 15.97 -4.68 -10.88
C LEU A 130 16.35 -3.36 -11.55
N ASN A 131 17.48 -3.33 -12.25
CA ASN A 131 18.02 -2.17 -12.96
C ASN A 131 18.03 -2.42 -14.48
N LYS A 132 18.16 -1.36 -15.27
CA LYS A 132 18.36 -1.47 -16.72
C LYS A 132 19.53 -2.39 -17.05
N GLY A 133 19.30 -3.36 -17.94
CA GLY A 133 20.29 -4.35 -18.35
C GLY A 133 20.26 -5.64 -17.52
N ASP A 134 19.60 -5.67 -16.37
CA ASP A 134 19.40 -6.92 -15.61
C ASP A 134 18.53 -7.90 -16.38
N THR A 135 18.68 -9.19 -16.08
CA THR A 135 17.80 -10.25 -16.58
C THR A 135 17.04 -10.88 -15.43
N PHE A 136 15.74 -10.98 -15.56
CA PHE A 136 14.85 -11.71 -14.66
C PHE A 136 14.43 -13.02 -15.32
N TYR A 137 14.47 -14.11 -14.57
CA TYR A 137 14.19 -15.43 -15.08
C TYR A 137 12.94 -16.01 -14.43
N ILE A 138 12.07 -16.63 -15.24
CA ILE A 138 10.83 -17.25 -14.78
C ILE A 138 10.82 -18.67 -15.28
N LEU A 139 10.77 -19.62 -14.36
CA LEU A 139 10.72 -21.05 -14.64
C LEU A 139 9.34 -21.61 -14.34
N GLY A 140 8.71 -22.24 -15.33
CA GLY A 140 7.51 -23.03 -15.13
C GLY A 140 6.26 -22.20 -14.87
N ALA A 141 5.94 -21.23 -15.74
CA ALA A 141 4.72 -20.45 -15.59
C ALA A 141 3.46 -21.33 -15.81
N PRO A 142 2.76 -21.75 -14.75
CA PRO A 142 1.59 -22.60 -14.84
C PRO A 142 0.35 -21.80 -15.26
N LYS A 143 -0.70 -22.53 -15.67
CA LYS A 143 -1.94 -21.94 -16.17
C LYS A 143 -2.65 -21.07 -15.13
N GLU A 144 -2.67 -21.49 -13.91
CA GLU A 144 -3.32 -20.86 -12.77
C GLU A 144 -2.76 -19.45 -12.49
N SER A 145 -1.48 -19.23 -12.75
CA SER A 145 -0.84 -17.92 -12.54
C SER A 145 -1.51 -16.77 -13.30
N THR A 146 -2.12 -17.09 -14.45
CA THR A 146 -2.80 -16.09 -15.29
C THR A 146 -4.29 -15.97 -14.95
N GLU A 147 -4.92 -17.05 -14.52
CA GLU A 147 -6.33 -17.04 -14.14
C GLU A 147 -6.56 -16.09 -12.95
N GLU A 148 -5.64 -16.09 -12.00
CA GLU A 148 -5.75 -15.27 -10.80
C GLU A 148 -5.14 -13.87 -10.93
N LEU A 149 -3.97 -13.75 -11.57
CA LEU A 149 -3.18 -12.52 -11.59
C LEU A 149 -2.78 -12.07 -13.01
N GLY A 150 -3.48 -12.52 -14.05
CA GLY A 150 -3.09 -12.28 -15.44
C GLY A 150 -2.97 -10.82 -15.83
N ALA A 151 -3.94 -9.99 -15.46
CA ALA A 151 -3.92 -8.54 -15.72
C ALA A 151 -2.75 -7.86 -14.99
N TYR A 152 -2.56 -8.19 -13.72
CA TYR A 152 -1.45 -7.68 -12.92
C TYR A 152 -0.09 -8.05 -13.52
N PHE A 153 0.15 -9.31 -13.89
CA PHE A 153 1.41 -9.71 -14.52
C PHE A 153 1.61 -9.09 -15.89
N GLN A 154 0.53 -8.81 -16.63
CA GLN A 154 0.63 -8.09 -17.90
C GLN A 154 1.18 -6.69 -17.69
N GLU A 155 0.66 -5.95 -16.73
CA GLU A 155 1.12 -4.61 -16.36
C GLU A 155 2.56 -4.65 -15.83
N TRP A 156 2.85 -5.56 -14.91
CA TRP A 156 4.19 -5.74 -14.34
C TRP A 156 5.26 -5.98 -15.42
N HIS A 157 4.99 -6.81 -16.42
CA HIS A 157 5.93 -7.06 -17.50
C HIS A 157 6.10 -5.85 -18.43
N GLN A 158 5.08 -5.01 -18.60
CA GLN A 158 5.20 -3.77 -19.34
C GLN A 158 6.11 -2.78 -18.60
N GLU A 159 5.91 -2.60 -17.30
CA GLU A 159 6.75 -1.73 -16.47
C GLU A 159 8.20 -2.24 -16.41
N ARG A 160 8.40 -3.55 -16.27
CA ARG A 160 9.74 -4.16 -16.37
C ARG A 160 10.42 -3.82 -17.70
N ALA A 161 9.71 -3.96 -18.80
CA ALA A 161 10.25 -3.67 -20.13
C ALA A 161 10.56 -2.17 -20.31
N LYS A 162 9.71 -1.26 -19.82
CA LYS A 162 9.97 0.19 -19.80
C LYS A 162 11.23 0.52 -18.99
N LYS A 163 11.47 -0.19 -17.91
CA LYS A 163 12.67 -0.06 -17.06
C LYS A 163 13.95 -0.58 -17.75
N GLY A 164 13.82 -1.26 -18.89
CA GLY A 164 14.95 -1.81 -19.64
C GLY A 164 15.52 -3.11 -19.07
N VAL A 165 14.70 -3.85 -18.33
CA VAL A 165 15.05 -5.15 -17.76
C VAL A 165 14.68 -6.27 -18.72
N TYR A 166 15.59 -7.21 -18.99
CA TYR A 166 15.35 -8.40 -19.80
C TYR A 166 14.57 -9.46 -19.01
N CYS A 167 13.82 -10.31 -19.69
CA CYS A 167 13.15 -11.46 -19.08
C CYS A 167 13.28 -12.70 -19.96
N LYS A 168 13.66 -13.81 -19.34
CA LYS A 168 13.63 -15.13 -19.97
C LYS A 168 12.62 -16.00 -19.25
N ILE A 169 11.70 -16.59 -20.00
CA ILE A 169 10.58 -17.37 -19.44
C ILE A 169 10.54 -18.76 -20.04
N LEU A 170 10.49 -19.76 -19.17
CA LEU A 170 10.18 -21.14 -19.52
C LEU A 170 8.73 -21.42 -19.17
N PHE A 171 7.89 -21.58 -20.18
CA PHE A 171 6.50 -22.01 -20.00
C PHE A 171 6.38 -23.54 -20.06
N ASN A 172 5.38 -24.07 -19.37
CA ASN A 172 4.93 -25.43 -19.62
C ASN A 172 4.34 -25.51 -21.04
N GLU A 173 4.40 -26.67 -21.69
CA GLU A 173 3.89 -26.86 -23.05
C GLU A 173 2.38 -26.58 -23.16
N ASP A 174 1.61 -26.88 -22.12
CA ASP A 174 0.17 -26.61 -22.02
C ASP A 174 -0.18 -25.10 -21.88
N SER A 175 0.80 -24.27 -21.65
CA SER A 175 0.66 -22.79 -21.52
C SER A 175 1.17 -22.04 -22.75
N LYS A 176 1.26 -22.69 -23.91
CA LYS A 176 1.85 -22.15 -25.15
C LYS A 176 1.17 -20.88 -25.63
N GLU A 177 -0.16 -20.83 -25.61
CA GLU A 177 -0.92 -19.64 -26.03
C GLU A 177 -0.50 -18.39 -25.24
N ARG A 178 -0.24 -18.52 -23.96
CA ARG A 178 0.21 -17.44 -23.08
C ARG A 178 1.63 -17.05 -23.33
N GLY A 179 2.49 -18.02 -23.60
CA GLY A 179 3.86 -17.76 -24.00
C GLY A 179 3.91 -16.90 -25.27
N GLU A 180 3.06 -17.17 -26.26
CA GLU A 180 2.96 -16.37 -27.48
C GLU A 180 2.48 -14.92 -27.20
N LEU A 181 1.55 -14.72 -26.29
CA LEU A 181 1.16 -13.39 -25.84
C LEU A 181 2.34 -12.68 -25.15
N ARG A 182 3.10 -13.38 -24.32
CA ARG A 182 4.23 -12.82 -23.59
C ARG A 182 5.40 -12.45 -24.48
N LYS A 183 5.65 -13.17 -25.58
CA LYS A 183 6.65 -12.83 -26.61
C LYS A 183 6.44 -11.44 -27.21
N LYS A 184 5.21 -10.91 -27.19
CA LYS A 184 4.90 -9.55 -27.70
C LYS A 184 5.41 -8.44 -26.77
N THR A 185 5.78 -8.76 -25.52
CA THR A 185 6.35 -7.77 -24.59
C THR A 185 7.83 -7.58 -24.91
N LYS A 186 8.27 -6.32 -25.05
CA LYS A 186 9.67 -5.98 -25.33
C LYS A 186 10.63 -6.60 -24.31
N LEU A 187 11.84 -6.91 -24.74
CA LEU A 187 12.91 -7.48 -23.90
C LEU A 187 12.50 -8.80 -23.23
N THR A 188 11.72 -9.63 -23.93
CA THR A 188 11.24 -10.91 -23.43
C THR A 188 11.57 -12.02 -24.40
N GLU A 189 12.21 -13.08 -23.89
CA GLU A 189 12.44 -14.33 -24.59
C GLU A 189 11.62 -15.44 -23.92
N VAL A 190 10.97 -16.26 -24.73
CA VAL A 190 10.11 -17.36 -24.26
C VAL A 190 10.57 -18.66 -24.91
N ARG A 191 10.65 -19.72 -24.12
CA ARG A 191 10.78 -21.10 -24.56
C ARG A 191 9.79 -22.00 -23.84
N TYR A 192 9.57 -23.19 -24.36
CA TYR A 192 8.62 -24.17 -23.86
C TYR A 192 9.33 -25.43 -23.39
N LEU A 193 9.05 -25.85 -22.16
CA LEU A 193 9.55 -27.10 -21.60
C LEU A 193 9.00 -28.27 -22.40
N PRO A 194 9.79 -29.37 -22.59
CA PRO A 194 9.28 -30.63 -23.14
C PRO A 194 8.08 -31.14 -22.34
N GLY A 195 7.06 -31.69 -23.02
CA GLY A 195 5.78 -32.07 -22.41
C GLY A 195 5.84 -33.07 -21.24
N HIS A 196 6.94 -33.78 -21.09
CA HIS A 196 7.19 -34.65 -19.95
C HIS A 196 7.72 -33.93 -18.71
N ILE A 197 8.12 -32.65 -18.86
CA ILE A 197 8.55 -31.78 -17.75
C ILE A 197 7.41 -30.83 -17.41
N LYS A 198 6.75 -31.07 -16.28
CA LYS A 198 5.69 -30.18 -15.76
C LYS A 198 6.16 -29.52 -14.46
N THR A 199 5.94 -28.23 -14.38
CA THR A 199 6.24 -27.42 -13.20
C THR A 199 4.95 -26.82 -12.67
N PRO A 200 4.34 -27.39 -11.63
CA PRO A 200 3.06 -26.89 -11.07
C PRO A 200 3.22 -25.58 -10.30
N ALA A 201 4.44 -25.23 -9.91
CA ALA A 201 4.77 -23.96 -9.30
C ALA A 201 5.63 -23.12 -10.24
N LEU A 202 5.53 -21.80 -10.12
CA LEU A 202 6.37 -20.84 -10.81
C LEU A 202 7.57 -20.51 -9.95
N VAL A 203 8.76 -20.44 -10.53
CA VAL A 203 9.97 -19.99 -9.83
C VAL A 203 10.53 -18.74 -10.50
N ASP A 204 10.58 -17.67 -9.73
CA ASP A 204 11.20 -16.40 -10.10
C ASP A 204 12.65 -16.34 -9.59
N ILE A 205 13.58 -15.89 -10.45
CA ILE A 205 15.02 -15.86 -10.15
C ILE A 205 15.58 -14.49 -10.56
N GLY A 206 16.17 -13.76 -9.64
CA GLY A 206 16.80 -12.46 -9.93
C GLY A 206 17.44 -11.79 -8.70
N LYS A 207 18.54 -11.06 -8.87
CA LYS A 207 19.18 -10.25 -7.82
C LYS A 207 19.43 -10.98 -6.50
N ASP A 208 19.99 -12.19 -6.55
CA ASP A 208 20.23 -13.08 -5.41
C ASP A 208 18.96 -13.57 -4.70
N TYR A 209 17.78 -13.37 -5.30
CA TYR A 209 16.51 -13.90 -4.84
C TYR A 209 16.06 -15.07 -5.71
N VAL A 210 15.48 -16.06 -5.05
CA VAL A 210 14.69 -17.11 -5.65
C VAL A 210 13.35 -17.14 -4.95
N ALA A 211 12.25 -17.12 -5.69
CA ALA A 211 10.94 -17.23 -5.11
C ALA A 211 10.12 -18.33 -5.81
N THR A 212 9.51 -19.19 -5.02
CA THR A 212 8.54 -20.17 -5.51
C THR A 212 7.13 -19.65 -5.27
N LEU A 213 6.39 -19.45 -6.35
CA LEU A 213 5.01 -18.97 -6.35
C LEU A 213 4.07 -20.15 -6.60
N ILE A 214 3.17 -20.35 -5.67
CA ILE A 214 2.13 -21.39 -5.72
C ILE A 214 0.79 -20.67 -5.88
N PHE A 215 -0.01 -21.08 -6.87
CA PHE A 215 -1.33 -20.53 -7.18
C PHE A 215 -2.43 -21.52 -6.79
N GLY A 216 -3.68 -21.10 -6.75
CA GLY A 216 -4.85 -21.90 -6.41
C GLY A 216 -5.52 -21.44 -5.11
N GLU A 217 -6.22 -22.33 -4.42
CA GLU A 217 -7.05 -21.97 -3.25
C GLU A 217 -6.29 -21.26 -2.13
N ARG A 218 -5.00 -21.53 -1.97
CA ARG A 218 -4.14 -20.90 -0.95
C ARG A 218 -2.85 -20.41 -1.59
N PRO A 219 -2.88 -19.26 -2.29
CA PRO A 219 -1.70 -18.74 -2.93
C PRO A 219 -0.58 -18.46 -1.92
N LEU A 220 0.65 -18.79 -2.31
CA LEU A 220 1.81 -18.72 -1.45
C LEU A 220 3.04 -18.30 -2.26
N CYS A 221 3.87 -17.44 -1.69
CA CYS A 221 5.19 -17.09 -2.24
C CYS A 221 6.26 -17.40 -1.19
N ILE A 222 7.16 -18.35 -1.50
CA ILE A 222 8.29 -18.69 -0.65
C ILE A 222 9.51 -18.01 -1.25
N VAL A 223 10.06 -17.03 -0.54
CA VAL A 223 11.17 -16.21 -0.99
C VAL A 223 12.43 -16.60 -0.26
N VAL A 224 13.52 -16.80 -0.98
CA VAL A 224 14.86 -17.01 -0.42
C VAL A 224 15.79 -15.96 -0.99
N LYS A 225 16.46 -15.17 -0.12
CA LYS A 225 17.54 -14.25 -0.48
C LYS A 225 18.86 -14.91 -0.12
N ASN A 226 19.49 -15.54 -1.07
CA ASN A 226 20.78 -16.21 -0.85
C ASN A 226 21.50 -16.41 -2.19
N LYS A 227 22.74 -15.96 -2.29
CA LYS A 227 23.53 -16.02 -3.52
C LYS A 227 23.77 -17.45 -4.00
N LYS A 228 24.06 -18.41 -3.12
CA LYS A 228 24.28 -19.81 -3.49
C LYS A 228 23.01 -20.47 -4.03
N VAL A 229 21.86 -20.17 -3.42
CA VAL A 229 20.56 -20.64 -3.89
C VAL A 229 20.25 -20.02 -5.26
N TYR A 230 20.45 -18.73 -5.43
CA TYR A 230 20.29 -18.04 -6.71
C TYR A 230 21.15 -18.66 -7.81
N GLU A 231 22.44 -18.87 -7.58
CA GLU A 231 23.37 -19.49 -8.55
C GLU A 231 22.93 -20.91 -8.91
N SER A 232 22.48 -21.70 -7.95
CA SER A 232 21.98 -23.05 -8.18
C SER A 232 20.75 -23.04 -9.09
N TYR A 233 19.77 -22.20 -8.79
CA TYR A 233 18.54 -22.11 -9.60
C TYR A 233 18.81 -21.51 -10.99
N LEU A 234 19.76 -20.61 -11.13
CA LEU A 234 20.19 -20.09 -12.42
C LEU A 234 20.81 -21.19 -13.28
N ASN A 235 21.65 -22.05 -12.69
CA ASN A 235 22.21 -23.20 -13.38
C ASN A 235 21.12 -24.20 -13.83
N TYR A 236 20.10 -24.44 -12.98
CA TYR A 236 18.95 -25.27 -13.36
C TYR A 236 18.13 -24.63 -14.50
N PHE A 237 17.93 -23.33 -14.43
CA PHE A 237 17.26 -22.58 -15.51
C PHE A 237 18.01 -22.71 -16.82
N ASP A 238 19.32 -22.50 -16.83
CA ASP A 238 20.18 -22.56 -18.03
C ASP A 238 20.19 -23.97 -18.64
N LEU A 239 20.19 -25.01 -17.81
CA LEU A 239 20.10 -26.40 -18.27
C LEU A 239 18.76 -26.64 -18.99
N LEU A 240 17.65 -26.25 -18.36
CA LEU A 240 16.31 -26.38 -18.93
C LEU A 240 16.13 -25.50 -20.16
N TRP A 241 16.73 -24.30 -20.16
CA TRP A 241 16.70 -23.40 -21.31
C TRP A 241 17.34 -24.01 -22.57
N LYS A 242 18.40 -24.79 -22.42
CA LYS A 242 19.08 -25.46 -23.54
C LYS A 242 18.21 -26.54 -24.20
N ILE A 243 17.42 -27.27 -23.43
CA ILE A 243 16.55 -28.33 -23.94
C ILE A 243 15.15 -27.87 -24.31
N ALA A 244 14.77 -26.65 -23.91
CA ALA A 244 13.47 -26.08 -24.19
C ALA A 244 13.33 -25.64 -25.66
N LYS A 245 12.15 -25.86 -26.23
CA LYS A 245 11.80 -25.48 -27.61
C LYS A 245 11.45 -23.99 -27.70
N LYS A 246 11.74 -23.37 -28.85
CA LYS A 246 11.36 -21.97 -29.16
C LYS A 246 9.87 -21.83 -29.47
#